data_cc62b3da5928598644c7f045db2cf947
#
_entry.id   cc62b3da5928598644c7f045db2cf947
#
_cell.length_a   1.000
_cell.length_b   1.000
_cell.length_c   1.000
_cell.angle_alpha   90.00
_cell.angle_beta   90.00
_cell.angle_gamma   90.00
#
_symmetry.space_group_name_H-M   'P 1'
#
loop_
_entity.id
_entity.type
_entity.pdbx_description
1 polymer ?
#
loop_
_entity_poly.entity_id
_entity_poly.type
_entity_poly.pdbx_seq_one_letter_code
_entity_poly.pdbx_strand_id
1 'polypeptide(L)'
;LNTRLDLRSLLLLLVGGPLFVLLLIEMMITFGIGLHVTNQVFDRWLLDSAYSLAQEVRRENGELVLYADEAAIEVFEWDELDEVYYRVSTLNGQVLGGRSESWVNANIDTLKKGPVFTNLQIEGEWVRSVTVLANADTPADTAVVSVAETLHKRIPLSRTLMLDVVLSKAAMIVVTLLVVAFALGRGIRPLLKLSQDLANRSPRDLTPISTQAAPKEVHTVIDNTNRLLGRLDDAFSAREQFIGNISHQLKTPLAGIKLQAQLALREQNLETAHQALERICQTTDAMTHLNNQLLKLARAETASGRGLRNEPVALDNVVREAAESLRELARGRSVEVHQDFSGESLDTFKVPGDYFLLRELVWNLMENAILYVPEGGNVWVELIRENDKIRLAVKDDGLGIPREHWPQIFERFFRSKITGEGCGLGLAIVKEIAFAHGATVALQEAPDTTGACFVCTFPALPAR
;
A
#
# COMPACT_ATOMS: atom_id res chain seq x y z
N LEU A 1 7.14 -24.24 -9.46
CA LEU A 1 7.90 -23.88 -8.24
C LEU A 1 7.93 -22.36 -8.09
N ASN A 2 6.82 -21.78 -7.63
CA ASN A 2 6.77 -20.39 -7.18
C ASN A 2 6.95 -20.38 -5.65
N THR A 3 8.17 -20.52 -5.21
CA THR A 3 8.54 -20.19 -3.82
C THR A 3 8.44 -18.67 -3.67
N ARG A 4 7.29 -18.18 -3.25
CA ARG A 4 7.16 -16.77 -2.83
C ARG A 4 8.08 -16.60 -1.62
N LEU A 5 9.20 -15.92 -1.82
CA LEU A 5 10.11 -15.55 -0.73
C LEU A 5 9.30 -14.77 0.32
N ASP A 6 9.44 -15.12 1.58
CA ASP A 6 8.90 -14.34 2.68
C ASP A 6 9.42 -12.90 2.59
N LEU A 7 8.58 -11.92 2.97
CA LEU A 7 8.92 -10.49 2.97
C LEU A 7 10.28 -10.23 3.64
N ARG A 8 10.60 -10.98 4.70
CA ARG A 8 11.88 -10.90 5.40
C ARG A 8 13.05 -11.32 4.50
N SER A 9 12.91 -12.43 3.79
CA SER A 9 13.94 -12.96 2.87
C SER A 9 14.11 -12.04 1.66
N LEU A 10 13.02 -11.49 1.15
CA LEU A 10 13.04 -10.53 0.04
C LEU A 10 13.77 -9.24 0.43
N LEU A 11 13.47 -8.67 1.61
CA LEU A 11 14.12 -7.46 2.10
C LEU A 11 15.61 -7.70 2.44
N LEU A 12 15.94 -8.85 3.03
CA LEU A 12 17.35 -9.23 3.26
C LEU A 12 18.11 -9.31 1.96
N LEU A 13 17.53 -9.86 0.91
CA LEU A 13 18.16 -9.98 -0.40
C LEU A 13 18.26 -8.62 -1.09
N LEU A 14 17.25 -7.78 -0.97
CA LEU A 14 17.16 -6.48 -1.65
C LEU A 14 18.06 -5.41 -1.00
N VAL A 15 18.28 -5.48 0.31
CA VAL A 15 19.14 -4.56 1.05
C VAL A 15 20.52 -5.19 1.32
N GLY A 16 20.54 -6.42 1.80
CA GLY A 16 21.78 -7.14 2.14
C GLY A 16 22.61 -7.51 0.91
N GLY A 17 21.97 -7.87 -0.21
CA GLY A 17 22.67 -8.23 -1.45
C GLY A 17 23.52 -7.10 -2.02
N PRO A 18 22.95 -5.92 -2.34
CA PRO A 18 23.73 -4.78 -2.81
C PRO A 18 24.79 -4.31 -1.81
N LEU A 19 24.47 -4.31 -0.52
CA LEU A 19 25.42 -3.95 0.53
C LEU A 19 26.60 -4.91 0.59
N PHE A 20 26.36 -6.22 0.50
CA PHE A 20 27.41 -7.23 0.44
C PHE A 20 28.30 -7.05 -0.78
N VAL A 21 27.73 -6.81 -1.96
CA VAL A 21 28.50 -6.53 -3.19
C VAL A 21 29.35 -5.28 -3.03
N LEU A 22 28.80 -4.22 -2.46
CA LEU A 22 29.52 -2.95 -2.23
C LEU A 22 30.70 -3.15 -1.28
N LEU A 23 30.50 -3.91 -0.20
CA LEU A 23 31.58 -4.25 0.75
C LEU A 23 32.66 -5.13 0.13
N LEU A 24 32.28 -6.05 -0.79
CA LEU A 24 33.27 -6.83 -1.54
C LEU A 24 34.10 -5.96 -2.49
N ILE A 25 33.47 -5.02 -3.19
CA ILE A 25 34.16 -4.06 -4.05
C ILE A 25 35.13 -3.19 -3.23
N GLU A 26 34.68 -2.69 -2.10
CA GLU A 26 35.51 -1.91 -1.18
C GLU A 26 36.72 -2.71 -0.66
N MET A 27 36.50 -3.98 -0.33
CA MET A 27 37.58 -4.92 0.05
C MET A 27 38.57 -5.12 -1.09
N MET A 28 38.11 -5.34 -2.34
CA MET A 28 38.99 -5.47 -3.51
C MET A 28 39.82 -4.22 -3.77
N ILE A 29 39.21 -3.05 -3.67
CA ILE A 29 39.90 -1.76 -3.84
C ILE A 29 40.98 -1.59 -2.76
N THR A 30 40.62 -1.80 -1.50
CA THR A 30 41.56 -1.69 -0.37
C THR A 30 42.74 -2.65 -0.53
N PHE A 31 42.49 -3.91 -0.96
CA PHE A 31 43.51 -4.89 -1.25
C PHE A 31 44.42 -4.41 -2.38
N GLY A 32 43.88 -3.93 -3.49
CA GLY A 32 44.65 -3.40 -4.63
C GLY A 32 45.50 -2.18 -4.25
N ILE A 33 44.96 -1.24 -3.48
CA ILE A 33 45.70 -0.07 -2.98
C ILE A 33 46.84 -0.54 -2.05
N GLY A 34 46.55 -1.47 -1.14
CA GLY A 34 47.57 -2.01 -0.22
C GLY A 34 48.75 -2.63 -0.96
N LEU A 35 48.50 -3.47 -1.97
CA LEU A 35 49.56 -4.04 -2.81
C LEU A 35 50.36 -2.97 -3.55
N HIS A 36 49.68 -1.97 -4.09
CA HIS A 36 50.34 -0.90 -4.83
C HIS A 36 51.25 -0.06 -3.92
N VAL A 37 50.74 0.35 -2.75
CA VAL A 37 51.52 1.13 -1.76
C VAL A 37 52.74 0.32 -1.26
N THR A 38 52.56 -0.97 -0.92
CA THR A 38 53.66 -1.85 -0.50
C THR A 38 54.73 -1.90 -1.59
N ASN A 39 54.32 -2.12 -2.85
CA ASN A 39 55.26 -2.17 -3.97
C ASN A 39 56.01 -0.83 -4.15
N GLN A 40 55.34 0.31 -4.02
CA GLN A 40 55.99 1.63 -4.13
C GLN A 40 57.05 1.86 -3.04
N VAL A 41 56.76 1.45 -1.81
CA VAL A 41 57.72 1.64 -0.69
C VAL A 41 59.00 0.84 -0.96
N PHE A 42 58.92 -0.41 -1.34
CA PHE A 42 60.10 -1.24 -1.65
C PHE A 42 60.82 -0.76 -2.90
N ASP A 43 60.09 -0.38 -3.98
CA ASP A 43 60.69 0.19 -5.18
C ASP A 43 61.45 1.51 -4.89
N ARG A 44 61.00 2.28 -3.94
CA ARG A 44 61.68 3.54 -3.51
C ARG A 44 62.96 3.25 -2.75
N TRP A 45 62.92 2.28 -1.82
CA TRP A 45 64.16 1.89 -1.11
C TRP A 45 65.21 1.30 -2.09
N LEU A 46 64.80 0.47 -3.03
CA LEU A 46 65.68 -0.05 -4.06
C LEU A 46 66.25 1.10 -4.93
N LEU A 47 65.45 2.11 -5.26
CA LEU A 47 65.89 3.31 -6.00
C LEU A 47 66.92 4.10 -5.22
N ASP A 48 66.66 4.35 -3.92
CA ASP A 48 67.59 5.08 -3.05
C ASP A 48 68.95 4.36 -2.95
N SER A 49 68.92 3.02 -2.87
CA SER A 49 70.14 2.19 -2.93
C SER A 49 70.90 2.35 -4.25
N ALA A 50 70.18 2.38 -5.37
CA ALA A 50 70.79 2.57 -6.70
C ALA A 50 71.39 3.96 -6.87
N TYR A 51 70.71 5.00 -6.35
CA TYR A 51 71.32 6.37 -6.39
C TYR A 51 72.52 6.50 -5.44
N SER A 52 72.49 5.87 -4.29
CA SER A 52 73.65 5.85 -3.40
C SER A 52 74.88 5.25 -4.09
N LEU A 53 74.69 4.13 -4.76
CA LEU A 53 75.77 3.50 -5.54
C LEU A 53 76.18 4.34 -6.75
N ALA A 54 75.24 5.01 -7.40
CA ALA A 54 75.52 5.89 -8.54
C ALA A 54 76.39 7.09 -8.16
N GLN A 55 76.32 7.60 -6.91
CA GLN A 55 77.16 8.68 -6.42
C GLN A 55 78.62 8.29 -6.21
N GLU A 56 78.87 6.99 -6.06
CA GLU A 56 80.25 6.48 -5.90
C GLU A 56 80.94 6.20 -7.25
N VAL A 57 80.26 6.45 -8.38
CA VAL A 57 80.91 6.36 -9.72
C VAL A 57 81.62 7.71 -9.98
N ARG A 58 82.96 7.64 -10.11
CA ARG A 58 83.82 8.82 -10.35
C ARG A 58 84.72 8.63 -11.57
N ARG A 59 85.23 9.72 -12.10
CA ARG A 59 86.22 9.66 -13.18
C ARG A 59 87.59 9.89 -12.60
N GLU A 60 88.48 8.93 -12.87
CA GLU A 60 89.88 8.95 -12.48
C GLU A 60 90.78 8.63 -13.70
N ASN A 61 91.75 9.49 -13.97
CA ASN A 61 92.65 9.40 -15.12
C ASN A 61 92.01 9.26 -16.52
N GLY A 62 90.76 9.74 -16.66
CA GLY A 62 90.02 9.66 -17.93
C GLY A 62 89.10 8.44 -18.10
N GLU A 63 89.14 7.53 -17.16
CA GLU A 63 88.26 6.33 -17.11
C GLU A 63 87.20 6.43 -15.96
N LEU A 64 86.02 5.82 -16.14
CA LEU A 64 85.02 5.69 -15.08
C LEU A 64 85.44 4.56 -14.14
N VAL A 65 85.47 4.83 -12.85
CA VAL A 65 85.82 3.89 -11.79
C VAL A 65 84.77 3.91 -10.72
N LEU A 66 84.35 2.79 -10.19
CA LEU A 66 83.54 2.68 -8.99
C LEU A 66 84.45 2.87 -7.76
N TYR A 67 84.28 3.99 -7.09
CA TYR A 67 85.06 4.34 -5.90
C TYR A 67 84.33 3.90 -4.62
N ALA A 68 84.06 2.65 -4.48
CA ALA A 68 83.45 2.06 -3.30
C ALA A 68 84.46 1.14 -2.58
N ASP A 69 84.59 1.44 -1.26
CA ASP A 69 85.50 0.56 -0.42
C ASP A 69 84.82 -0.80 -0.30
N GLU A 70 85.68 -1.88 -0.28
CA GLU A 70 85.18 -3.23 -0.20
C GLU A 70 84.33 -3.49 1.03
N ALA A 71 84.61 -2.85 2.16
CA ALA A 71 83.81 -2.85 3.35
C ALA A 71 82.41 -2.14 3.16
N ALA A 72 82.35 -1.05 2.34
CA ALA A 72 81.13 -0.40 2.00
C ALA A 72 80.23 -1.22 1.08
N ILE A 73 80.86 -1.95 0.17
CA ILE A 73 80.17 -2.90 -0.72
C ILE A 73 79.60 -4.07 0.07
N GLU A 74 80.36 -4.64 0.99
CA GLU A 74 79.94 -5.73 1.86
C GLU A 74 78.76 -5.31 2.73
N VAL A 75 78.73 -4.10 3.28
CA VAL A 75 77.61 -3.54 4.01
C VAL A 75 76.42 -3.29 3.09
N PHE A 76 76.67 -2.88 1.83
CA PHE A 76 75.61 -2.67 0.85
C PHE A 76 74.93 -3.96 0.40
N GLU A 77 75.71 -5.04 0.21
CA GLU A 77 75.18 -6.35 -0.15
C GLU A 77 74.61 -7.11 1.05
N TRP A 78 74.93 -6.69 2.28
CA TRP A 78 74.50 -7.35 3.49
C TRP A 78 73.07 -6.98 3.84
N ASP A 79 72.19 -7.94 3.76
CA ASP A 79 70.81 -7.86 4.25
C ASP A 79 70.50 -9.19 4.95
N GLU A 80 69.74 -9.16 6.05
CA GLU A 80 69.43 -10.35 6.85
C GLU A 80 68.55 -11.38 6.14
N LEU A 81 67.70 -10.94 5.20
CA LEU A 81 66.66 -11.77 4.58
C LEU A 81 66.71 -11.78 3.05
N ASP A 82 67.11 -10.66 2.43
CA ASP A 82 67.18 -10.50 0.99
C ASP A 82 68.63 -10.45 0.52
N GLU A 83 68.89 -11.04 -0.64
CA GLU A 83 70.20 -10.87 -1.31
C GLU A 83 70.10 -9.65 -2.23
N VAL A 84 71.08 -8.74 -2.05
CA VAL A 84 71.19 -7.54 -2.88
C VAL A 84 72.27 -7.80 -3.93
N TYR A 85 71.90 -7.57 -5.17
CA TYR A 85 72.79 -7.69 -6.32
C TYR A 85 72.99 -6.33 -6.93
N TYR A 86 74.21 -5.99 -7.36
CA TYR A 86 74.48 -4.77 -8.08
C TYR A 86 75.34 -5.01 -9.32
N ARG A 87 75.24 -4.12 -10.28
CA ARG A 87 76.14 -4.05 -11.45
C ARG A 87 76.30 -2.56 -11.84
N VAL A 88 77.54 -2.15 -11.96
CA VAL A 88 77.91 -0.86 -12.53
C VAL A 88 78.67 -1.12 -13.83
N SER A 89 78.21 -0.53 -14.94
CA SER A 89 78.79 -0.69 -16.24
C SER A 89 78.85 0.62 -17.03
N THR A 90 79.80 0.75 -17.94
CA THR A 90 79.78 1.81 -18.94
C THR A 90 78.67 1.60 -19.97
N LEU A 91 78.33 2.65 -20.73
CA LEU A 91 77.39 2.53 -21.85
C LEU A 91 77.81 1.49 -22.92
N ASN A 92 79.12 1.22 -23.04
CA ASN A 92 79.64 0.23 -23.96
C ASN A 92 79.61 -1.21 -23.40
N GLY A 93 79.05 -1.40 -22.20
CA GLY A 93 78.90 -2.72 -21.57
C GLY A 93 80.10 -3.20 -20.75
N GLN A 94 81.17 -2.41 -20.61
CA GLN A 94 82.32 -2.74 -19.77
C GLN A 94 81.85 -2.67 -18.28
N VAL A 95 82.04 -3.77 -17.53
CA VAL A 95 81.68 -3.84 -16.11
C VAL A 95 82.74 -3.12 -15.27
N LEU A 96 82.32 -2.18 -14.45
CA LEU A 96 83.20 -1.42 -13.54
C LEU A 96 83.15 -2.02 -12.12
N GLY A 97 82.08 -2.71 -11.78
CA GLY A 97 81.94 -3.42 -10.50
C GLY A 97 80.66 -4.23 -10.43
N GLY A 98 80.61 -5.15 -9.48
CA GLY A 98 79.52 -6.06 -9.27
C GLY A 98 79.46 -7.32 -10.12
N ARG A 99 78.34 -7.99 -10.13
CA ARG A 99 78.20 -9.30 -10.82
C ARG A 99 78.06 -9.13 -12.33
N SER A 100 78.78 -9.99 -13.10
CA SER A 100 78.81 -9.93 -14.56
C SER A 100 77.63 -10.64 -15.26
N GLU A 101 76.78 -11.32 -14.52
CA GLU A 101 75.73 -12.19 -15.09
C GLU A 101 74.50 -11.42 -15.58
N SER A 102 73.74 -12.04 -16.43
CA SER A 102 72.56 -11.65 -17.21
C SER A 102 71.65 -10.57 -16.64
N TRP A 103 72.08 -9.33 -16.70
CA TRP A 103 71.23 -8.19 -16.46
C TRP A 103 70.48 -7.78 -17.74
N VAL A 104 69.23 -7.38 -17.62
CA VAL A 104 68.48 -6.85 -18.78
C VAL A 104 69.10 -5.53 -19.19
N ASN A 105 69.59 -5.44 -20.42
CA ASN A 105 70.06 -4.18 -21.00
C ASN A 105 68.89 -3.25 -21.17
N ALA A 106 68.68 -2.35 -20.22
CA ALA A 106 67.66 -1.32 -20.34
C ALA A 106 68.03 -0.38 -21.50
N ASN A 107 67.06 -0.03 -22.34
CA ASN A 107 67.29 0.93 -23.44
C ASN A 107 67.70 2.30 -22.86
N ILE A 108 68.84 2.80 -23.33
CA ILE A 108 69.43 4.09 -22.89
C ILE A 108 68.40 5.23 -23.03
N ASP A 109 67.60 5.25 -24.09
CA ASP A 109 66.59 6.30 -24.29
C ASP A 109 65.47 6.24 -23.25
N THR A 110 65.20 5.06 -22.70
CA THR A 110 64.24 4.93 -21.58
C THR A 110 64.84 5.38 -20.27
N LEU A 111 66.12 5.04 -20.01
CA LEU A 111 66.87 5.47 -18.81
C LEU A 111 67.05 6.97 -18.72
N LYS A 112 67.16 7.64 -19.86
CA LYS A 112 67.19 9.15 -19.91
C LYS A 112 65.87 9.80 -19.44
N LYS A 113 64.77 9.04 -19.49
CA LYS A 113 63.45 9.54 -19.04
C LYS A 113 63.23 9.32 -17.53
N GLY A 114 64.03 8.45 -16.92
CA GLY A 114 63.94 8.15 -15.49
C GLY A 114 64.37 6.71 -15.18
N PRO A 115 64.28 6.33 -13.89
CA PRO A 115 64.63 4.98 -13.41
C PRO A 115 63.71 3.93 -14.04
N VAL A 116 64.30 2.80 -14.41
CA VAL A 116 63.57 1.67 -15.02
C VAL A 116 63.56 0.51 -14.03
N PHE A 117 62.34 0.09 -13.64
CA PHE A 117 62.12 -1.05 -12.77
C PHE A 117 61.74 -2.27 -13.59
N THR A 118 62.44 -3.40 -13.35
CA THR A 118 62.18 -4.68 -14.03
C THR A 118 62.19 -5.85 -13.03
N ASN A 119 61.42 -6.89 -13.33
CA ASN A 119 61.56 -8.14 -12.64
C ASN A 119 62.41 -9.06 -13.52
N LEU A 120 63.41 -9.64 -12.95
CA LEU A 120 64.30 -10.57 -13.63
C LEU A 120 64.68 -11.75 -12.73
N GLN A 121 65.36 -12.74 -13.25
CA GLN A 121 65.77 -13.90 -12.52
C GLN A 121 67.32 -13.93 -12.48
N ILE A 122 67.89 -13.96 -11.26
CA ILE A 122 69.34 -14.08 -11.02
C ILE A 122 69.54 -15.37 -10.21
N GLU A 123 70.41 -16.22 -10.66
CA GLU A 123 70.74 -17.53 -9.98
C GLU A 123 69.47 -18.37 -9.65
N GLY A 124 68.41 -18.25 -10.45
CA GLY A 124 67.13 -18.98 -10.25
C GLY A 124 66.14 -18.31 -9.33
N GLU A 125 66.53 -17.24 -8.64
CA GLU A 125 65.66 -16.44 -7.75
C GLU A 125 65.03 -15.26 -8.49
N TRP A 126 63.72 -14.97 -8.18
CA TRP A 126 63.06 -13.80 -8.70
C TRP A 126 63.51 -12.56 -7.93
N VAL A 127 64.06 -11.58 -8.67
CA VAL A 127 64.53 -10.32 -8.11
C VAL A 127 63.78 -9.12 -8.73
N ARG A 128 63.61 -8.09 -7.96
CA ARG A 128 63.17 -6.76 -8.42
C ARG A 128 64.39 -5.90 -8.64
N SER A 129 64.60 -5.40 -9.85
CA SER A 129 65.73 -4.53 -10.16
C SER A 129 65.28 -3.13 -10.55
N VAL A 130 66.12 -2.16 -10.25
CA VAL A 130 66.05 -0.80 -10.76
C VAL A 130 67.38 -0.48 -11.47
N THR A 131 67.26 0.21 -12.61
CA THR A 131 68.40 0.68 -13.38
C THR A 131 68.33 2.20 -13.50
N VAL A 132 69.42 2.88 -13.18
CA VAL A 132 69.60 4.35 -13.24
C VAL A 132 70.84 4.73 -14.00
N LEU A 133 70.93 5.97 -14.47
CA LEU A 133 72.16 6.55 -15.04
C LEU A 133 72.91 7.32 -13.97
N ALA A 134 74.22 7.13 -13.89
CA ALA A 134 75.13 7.90 -13.08
C ALA A 134 75.99 8.82 -14.00
N ASN A 135 76.24 10.06 -13.57
CA ASN A 135 77.07 11.06 -14.26
C ASN A 135 76.70 11.25 -15.73
N ALA A 136 75.43 11.66 -15.99
CA ALA A 136 74.86 11.68 -17.34
C ALA A 136 75.16 12.94 -18.18
N ASP A 137 76.12 13.79 -17.81
CA ASP A 137 76.38 15.05 -18.51
C ASP A 137 76.94 14.86 -19.93
N THR A 138 77.75 13.83 -20.15
CA THR A 138 78.19 13.42 -21.49
C THR A 138 78.12 11.86 -21.63
N PRO A 139 77.95 11.33 -22.86
CA PRO A 139 77.92 9.89 -23.05
C PRO A 139 79.17 9.14 -22.58
N ALA A 140 80.33 9.83 -22.60
CA ALA A 140 81.60 9.31 -22.12
C ALA A 140 81.70 9.24 -20.59
N ASP A 141 80.89 10.06 -19.90
CA ASP A 141 80.88 10.17 -18.43
C ASP A 141 79.63 9.46 -17.84
N THR A 142 78.89 8.73 -18.61
CA THR A 142 77.65 8.07 -18.19
C THR A 142 77.89 6.62 -17.87
N ALA A 143 77.59 6.17 -16.65
CA ALA A 143 77.53 4.77 -16.25
C ALA A 143 76.10 4.33 -16.07
N VAL A 144 75.87 3.05 -16.23
CA VAL A 144 74.61 2.37 -15.95
C VAL A 144 74.78 1.66 -14.63
N VAL A 145 73.96 2.03 -13.66
CA VAL A 145 73.92 1.39 -12.33
C VAL A 145 72.63 0.61 -12.22
N SER A 146 72.72 -0.66 -11.97
CA SER A 146 71.61 -1.53 -11.71
C SER A 146 71.74 -2.16 -10.33
N VAL A 147 70.67 -2.09 -9.56
CA VAL A 147 70.57 -2.75 -8.26
C VAL A 147 69.32 -3.65 -8.27
N ALA A 148 69.46 -4.81 -7.72
CA ALA A 148 68.35 -5.76 -7.61
C ALA A 148 68.33 -6.39 -6.21
N GLU A 149 67.17 -6.75 -5.77
CA GLU A 149 66.91 -7.36 -4.46
C GLU A 149 65.97 -8.55 -4.62
N THR A 150 66.19 -9.63 -3.89
CA THR A 150 65.26 -10.76 -3.83
C THR A 150 63.92 -10.33 -3.18
N LEU A 151 62.91 -11.15 -3.29
CA LEU A 151 61.58 -10.84 -2.82
C LEU A 151 61.22 -11.49 -1.47
N HIS A 152 62.24 -11.99 -0.74
CA HIS A 152 62.02 -12.78 0.49
C HIS A 152 61.45 -11.96 1.63
N LYS A 153 61.76 -10.67 1.78
CA LYS A 153 61.07 -9.75 2.73
C LYS A 153 59.73 -9.28 2.22
N ARG A 154 59.66 -8.94 0.94
CA ARG A 154 58.51 -8.29 0.31
C ARG A 154 57.29 -9.21 0.31
N ILE A 155 57.43 -10.49 -0.01
CA ILE A 155 56.30 -11.42 -0.10
C ILE A 155 55.69 -11.73 1.27
N PRO A 156 56.43 -12.14 2.32
CA PRO A 156 55.85 -12.38 3.63
C PRO A 156 55.21 -11.15 4.27
N LEU A 157 55.89 -10.00 4.18
CA LEU A 157 55.34 -8.74 4.75
C LEU A 157 54.03 -8.34 4.07
N SER A 158 54.02 -8.37 2.73
CA SER A 158 52.78 -8.07 1.98
C SER A 158 51.67 -9.07 2.33
N ARG A 159 51.99 -10.37 2.46
CA ARG A 159 51.02 -11.40 2.83
C ARG A 159 50.44 -11.19 4.22
N THR A 160 51.29 -10.86 5.21
CA THR A 160 50.82 -10.60 6.58
C THR A 160 49.91 -9.40 6.63
N LEU A 161 50.33 -8.25 6.04
CA LEU A 161 49.49 -7.04 5.97
C LEU A 161 48.17 -7.27 5.24
N MET A 162 48.19 -8.06 4.14
CA MET A 162 46.99 -8.39 3.39
C MET A 162 46.07 -9.31 4.18
N LEU A 163 46.58 -10.28 4.94
CA LEU A 163 45.77 -11.15 5.80
C LEU A 163 45.03 -10.33 6.88
N ASP A 164 45.72 -9.38 7.51
CA ASP A 164 45.10 -8.51 8.51
C ASP A 164 43.97 -7.64 7.91
N VAL A 165 44.19 -7.07 6.72
CA VAL A 165 43.18 -6.31 6.00
C VAL A 165 42.00 -7.19 5.65
N VAL A 166 42.22 -8.36 5.07
CA VAL A 166 41.14 -9.31 4.67
C VAL A 166 40.36 -9.76 5.88
N LEU A 167 41.02 -10.12 6.98
CA LEU A 167 40.36 -10.62 8.18
C LEU A 167 39.50 -9.54 8.85
N SER A 168 40.04 -8.30 8.97
CA SER A 168 39.31 -7.18 9.54
C SER A 168 38.08 -6.80 8.69
N LYS A 169 38.22 -6.78 7.37
CA LYS A 169 37.13 -6.49 6.43
C LYS A 169 36.06 -7.60 6.43
N ALA A 170 36.49 -8.87 6.47
CA ALA A 170 35.57 -10.00 6.59
C ALA A 170 34.75 -9.93 7.90
N ALA A 171 35.40 -9.63 9.02
CA ALA A 171 34.71 -9.43 10.29
C ALA A 171 33.68 -8.27 10.20
N MET A 172 34.05 -7.14 9.58
CA MET A 172 33.15 -6.00 9.38
C MET A 172 31.94 -6.37 8.52
N ILE A 173 32.14 -7.14 7.44
CA ILE A 173 31.05 -7.63 6.58
C ILE A 173 30.06 -8.47 7.39
N VAL A 174 30.55 -9.41 8.18
CA VAL A 174 29.73 -10.29 9.02
C VAL A 174 28.92 -9.46 10.03
N VAL A 175 29.57 -8.54 10.74
CA VAL A 175 28.89 -7.67 11.71
C VAL A 175 27.80 -6.82 11.04
N THR A 176 28.12 -6.23 9.90
CA THR A 176 27.15 -5.40 9.15
C THR A 176 25.93 -6.21 8.72
N LEU A 177 26.13 -7.42 8.18
CA LEU A 177 25.03 -8.30 7.78
C LEU A 177 24.17 -8.73 8.98
N LEU A 178 24.80 -9.03 10.12
CA LEU A 178 24.08 -9.35 11.36
C LEU A 178 23.24 -8.17 11.86
N VAL A 179 23.79 -6.96 11.85
CA VAL A 179 23.05 -5.74 12.25
C VAL A 179 21.85 -5.50 11.32
N VAL A 180 22.04 -5.64 10.01
CA VAL A 180 20.96 -5.50 9.03
C VAL A 180 19.86 -6.56 9.26
N ALA A 181 20.24 -7.82 9.44
CA ALA A 181 19.31 -8.91 9.72
C ALA A 181 18.52 -8.69 11.01
N PHE A 182 19.19 -8.21 12.07
CA PHE A 182 18.57 -7.88 13.34
C PHE A 182 17.59 -6.70 13.21
N ALA A 183 18.02 -5.61 12.57
CA ALA A 183 17.20 -4.42 12.36
C ALA A 183 15.94 -4.71 11.55
N LEU A 184 16.06 -5.44 10.43
CA LEU A 184 14.93 -5.87 9.61
C LEU A 184 13.98 -6.80 10.39
N GLY A 185 14.53 -7.76 11.14
CA GLY A 185 13.73 -8.67 11.96
C GLY A 185 12.92 -7.94 13.03
N ARG A 186 13.51 -6.91 13.66
CA ARG A 186 12.81 -6.11 14.66
C ARG A 186 11.78 -5.16 14.04
N GLY A 187 12.09 -4.57 12.88
CA GLY A 187 11.18 -3.65 12.19
C GLY A 187 9.92 -4.31 11.64
N ILE A 188 10.02 -5.58 11.20
CA ILE A 188 8.89 -6.30 10.60
C ILE A 188 8.02 -7.00 11.66
N ARG A 189 8.53 -7.29 12.85
CA ARG A 189 7.78 -7.99 13.92
C ARG A 189 6.40 -7.40 14.22
N PRO A 190 6.22 -6.07 14.36
CA PRO A 190 4.91 -5.49 14.64
C PRO A 190 3.87 -5.77 13.54
N LEU A 191 4.31 -5.76 12.28
CA LEU A 191 3.44 -6.07 11.13
C LEU A 191 2.99 -7.53 11.12
N LEU A 192 3.91 -8.45 11.40
CA LEU A 192 3.59 -9.88 11.49
C LEU A 192 2.63 -10.15 12.64
N LYS A 193 2.85 -9.50 13.79
CA LYS A 193 1.95 -9.61 14.95
C LYS A 193 0.55 -9.08 14.61
N LEU A 194 0.46 -7.90 13.98
CA LEU A 194 -0.82 -7.35 13.52
C LEU A 194 -1.55 -8.30 12.56
N SER A 195 -0.83 -8.88 11.61
CA SER A 195 -1.40 -9.86 10.67
C SER A 195 -1.91 -11.11 11.37
N GLN A 196 -1.17 -11.62 12.37
CA GLN A 196 -1.60 -12.78 13.16
C GLN A 196 -2.79 -12.45 14.07
N ASP A 197 -2.79 -11.30 14.71
CA ASP A 197 -3.89 -10.84 15.56
C ASP A 197 -5.18 -10.71 14.72
N LEU A 198 -5.08 -10.17 13.50
CA LEU A 198 -6.20 -10.10 12.56
C LEU A 198 -6.67 -11.48 12.09
N ALA A 199 -5.75 -12.37 11.76
CA ALA A 199 -6.08 -13.72 11.28
C ALA A 199 -6.73 -14.60 12.37
N ASN A 200 -6.37 -14.38 13.63
CA ASN A 200 -6.89 -15.15 14.76
C ASN A 200 -8.16 -14.55 15.39
N ARG A 201 -8.61 -13.38 14.94
CA ARG A 201 -9.85 -12.77 15.42
C ARG A 201 -11.07 -13.61 15.05
N SER A 202 -11.98 -13.73 16.01
CA SER A 202 -13.31 -14.25 15.72
C SER A 202 -14.00 -13.34 14.68
N PRO A 203 -14.81 -13.89 13.76
CA PRO A 203 -15.61 -13.09 12.81
C PRO A 203 -16.54 -12.05 13.45
N ARG A 204 -16.80 -12.17 14.75
CA ARG A 204 -17.63 -11.25 15.55
C ARG A 204 -16.82 -10.27 16.39
N ASP A 205 -15.49 -10.41 16.46
CA ASP A 205 -14.63 -9.48 17.20
C ASP A 205 -14.27 -8.29 16.32
N LEU A 206 -15.08 -7.24 16.40
CA LEU A 206 -14.93 -5.98 15.68
C LEU A 206 -14.27 -4.88 16.53
N THR A 207 -13.66 -5.25 17.68
CA THR A 207 -12.98 -4.27 18.53
C THR A 207 -11.84 -3.56 17.80
N PRO A 208 -11.62 -2.26 18.06
CA PRO A 208 -10.54 -1.51 17.39
C PRO A 208 -9.17 -2.10 17.67
N ILE A 209 -8.30 -2.07 16.66
CA ILE A 209 -6.91 -2.48 16.76
C ILE A 209 -6.12 -1.36 17.42
N SER A 210 -5.30 -1.70 18.43
CA SER A 210 -4.45 -0.72 19.11
C SER A 210 -3.28 -0.26 18.25
N THR A 211 -3.04 1.04 18.20
CA THR A 211 -1.91 1.67 17.49
C THR A 211 -0.63 1.74 18.32
N GLN A 212 -0.70 1.51 19.65
CA GLN A 212 0.39 1.78 20.59
C GLN A 212 1.70 1.01 20.32
N ALA A 213 1.63 -0.16 19.73
CA ALA A 213 2.80 -1.01 19.45
C ALA A 213 3.26 -0.94 17.99
N ALA A 214 2.59 -0.15 17.13
CA ALA A 214 2.86 -0.09 15.70
C ALA A 214 3.74 1.11 15.34
N PRO A 215 4.65 0.99 14.35
CA PRO A 215 5.36 2.13 13.76
C PRO A 215 4.38 3.14 13.17
N LYS A 216 4.77 4.44 13.16
CA LYS A 216 3.91 5.53 12.66
C LYS A 216 3.43 5.32 11.22
N GLU A 217 4.28 4.70 10.40
CA GLU A 217 4.00 4.40 8.99
C GLU A 217 2.82 3.43 8.80
N VAL A 218 2.50 2.66 9.84
CA VAL A 218 1.40 1.67 9.84
C VAL A 218 0.11 2.24 10.43
N HIS A 219 0.16 3.37 11.14
CA HIS A 219 -1.02 3.98 11.79
C HIS A 219 -2.14 4.24 10.78
N THR A 220 -1.83 4.78 9.59
CA THR A 220 -2.83 5.04 8.55
C THR A 220 -3.58 3.76 8.12
N VAL A 221 -2.87 2.63 8.04
CA VAL A 221 -3.48 1.34 7.70
C VAL A 221 -4.39 0.87 8.83
N ILE A 222 -3.92 0.97 10.08
CA ILE A 222 -4.72 0.59 11.26
C ILE A 222 -5.97 1.45 11.37
N ASP A 223 -5.87 2.77 11.19
CA ASP A 223 -7.00 3.69 11.24
C ASP A 223 -8.04 3.41 10.15
N ASN A 224 -7.58 3.10 8.93
CA ASN A 224 -8.47 2.70 7.85
C ASN A 224 -9.16 1.37 8.15
N THR A 225 -8.43 0.40 8.72
CA THR A 225 -8.98 -0.89 9.15
C THR A 225 -9.99 -0.70 10.27
N ASN A 226 -9.68 0.12 11.28
CA ASN A 226 -10.59 0.42 12.38
C ASN A 226 -11.88 1.11 11.89
N ARG A 227 -11.78 1.99 10.89
CA ARG A 227 -12.97 2.57 10.25
C ARG A 227 -13.84 1.54 9.54
N LEU A 228 -13.21 0.55 8.88
CA LEU A 228 -13.96 -0.56 8.27
C LEU A 228 -14.60 -1.46 9.32
N LEU A 229 -13.88 -1.79 10.40
CA LEU A 229 -14.42 -2.56 11.51
C LEU A 229 -15.62 -1.84 12.16
N GLY A 230 -15.51 -0.53 12.39
CA GLY A 230 -16.63 0.28 12.91
C GLY A 230 -17.86 0.23 12.00
N ARG A 231 -17.68 0.39 10.69
CA ARG A 231 -18.81 0.27 9.73
C ARG A 231 -19.44 -1.12 9.72
N LEU A 232 -18.62 -2.18 9.90
CA LEU A 232 -19.13 -3.54 10.02
C LEU A 232 -19.91 -3.73 11.32
N ASP A 233 -19.44 -3.19 12.44
CA ASP A 233 -20.12 -3.25 13.73
C ASP A 233 -21.48 -2.55 13.68
N ASP A 234 -21.52 -1.34 13.11
CA ASP A 234 -22.77 -0.61 12.86
C ASP A 234 -23.75 -1.43 12.00
N ALA A 235 -23.26 -2.05 10.93
CA ALA A 235 -24.09 -2.87 10.05
C ALA A 235 -24.60 -4.13 10.74
N PHE A 236 -23.79 -4.82 11.56
CA PHE A 236 -24.23 -5.98 12.34
C PHE A 236 -25.25 -5.59 13.40
N SER A 237 -25.00 -4.51 14.14
CA SER A 237 -25.91 -4.00 15.16
C SER A 237 -27.27 -3.62 14.56
N ALA A 238 -27.28 -2.92 13.43
CA ALA A 238 -28.50 -2.59 12.70
C ALA A 238 -29.25 -3.87 12.23
N ARG A 239 -28.52 -4.90 11.78
CA ARG A 239 -29.12 -6.17 11.39
C ARG A 239 -29.70 -6.95 12.56
N GLU A 240 -29.02 -7.01 13.69
CA GLU A 240 -29.52 -7.68 14.89
C GLU A 240 -30.78 -6.99 15.41
N GLN A 241 -30.77 -5.66 15.47
CA GLN A 241 -31.95 -4.87 15.86
C GLN A 241 -33.13 -5.11 14.90
N PHE A 242 -32.87 -5.17 13.60
CA PHE A 242 -33.87 -5.47 12.58
C PHE A 242 -34.51 -6.85 12.81
N ILE A 243 -33.70 -7.90 13.00
CA ILE A 243 -34.20 -9.26 13.27
C ILE A 243 -35.00 -9.29 14.58
N GLY A 244 -34.52 -8.62 15.63
CA GLY A 244 -35.21 -8.50 16.89
C GLY A 244 -36.60 -7.84 16.74
N ASN A 245 -36.66 -6.75 15.99
CA ASN A 245 -37.91 -6.03 15.73
C ASN A 245 -38.90 -6.86 14.91
N ILE A 246 -38.43 -7.57 13.85
CA ILE A 246 -39.29 -8.48 13.07
C ILE A 246 -39.86 -9.56 13.97
N SER A 247 -39.01 -10.20 14.78
CA SER A 247 -39.45 -11.27 15.68
C SER A 247 -40.56 -10.81 16.63
N HIS A 248 -40.40 -9.58 17.16
CA HIS A 248 -41.41 -9.01 18.05
C HIS A 248 -42.71 -8.67 17.30
N GLN A 249 -42.62 -8.08 16.10
CA GLN A 249 -43.77 -7.70 15.28
C GLN A 249 -44.56 -8.92 14.72
N LEU A 250 -43.91 -10.07 14.55
CA LEU A 250 -44.58 -11.31 14.17
C LEU A 250 -45.18 -12.05 15.37
N LYS A 251 -44.53 -12.03 16.54
CA LYS A 251 -44.99 -12.74 17.73
C LYS A 251 -46.35 -12.24 18.25
N THR A 252 -46.54 -10.89 18.22
CA THR A 252 -47.75 -10.25 18.73
C THR A 252 -49.01 -10.68 17.96
N PRO A 253 -49.13 -10.58 16.62
CA PRO A 253 -50.30 -10.98 15.89
C PRO A 253 -50.51 -12.50 15.93
N LEU A 254 -49.42 -13.32 15.93
CA LEU A 254 -49.55 -14.77 16.11
C LEU A 254 -50.18 -15.14 17.45
N ALA A 255 -49.77 -14.47 18.53
CA ALA A 255 -50.41 -14.68 19.83
C ALA A 255 -51.89 -14.24 19.82
N GLY A 256 -52.22 -13.14 19.11
CA GLY A 256 -53.61 -12.68 18.91
C GLY A 256 -54.46 -13.71 18.15
N ILE A 257 -53.96 -14.22 17.02
CA ILE A 257 -54.64 -15.27 16.26
C ILE A 257 -54.88 -16.50 17.12
N LYS A 258 -53.88 -16.98 17.88
CA LYS A 258 -54.00 -18.15 18.76
C LYS A 258 -55.08 -17.90 19.84
N LEU A 259 -55.09 -16.71 20.44
CA LEU A 259 -56.08 -16.35 21.46
C LEU A 259 -57.51 -16.33 20.86
N GLN A 260 -57.70 -15.68 19.72
CA GLN A 260 -59.01 -15.61 19.04
C GLN A 260 -59.50 -17.02 18.61
N ALA A 261 -58.59 -17.86 18.12
CA ALA A 261 -58.93 -19.25 17.78
C ALA A 261 -59.35 -20.05 19.02
N GLN A 262 -58.65 -19.90 20.14
CA GLN A 262 -59.02 -20.55 21.42
C GLN A 262 -60.37 -20.05 21.96
N LEU A 263 -60.66 -18.76 21.79
CA LEU A 263 -61.95 -18.22 22.16
C LEU A 263 -63.08 -18.75 21.29
N ALA A 264 -62.92 -18.74 19.96
CA ALA A 264 -63.88 -19.31 19.02
C ALA A 264 -64.18 -20.78 19.28
N LEU A 265 -63.18 -21.59 19.67
CA LEU A 265 -63.34 -23.01 19.98
C LEU A 265 -64.15 -23.25 21.30
N ARG A 266 -64.17 -22.31 22.22
CA ARG A 266 -64.88 -22.41 23.52
C ARG A 266 -66.25 -21.78 23.51
N GLU A 267 -66.53 -20.96 22.52
CA GLU A 267 -67.76 -20.18 22.44
C GLU A 267 -68.92 -21.03 21.90
N GLN A 268 -70.06 -20.93 22.54
CA GLN A 268 -71.31 -21.62 22.10
C GLN A 268 -72.20 -20.72 21.27
N ASN A 269 -71.95 -19.38 21.33
CA ASN A 269 -72.68 -18.43 20.53
C ASN A 269 -72.06 -18.27 19.16
N LEU A 270 -72.83 -18.60 18.11
CA LEU A 270 -72.38 -18.56 16.72
C LEU A 270 -71.91 -17.13 16.28
N GLU A 271 -72.56 -16.10 16.75
CA GLU A 271 -72.23 -14.72 16.43
C GLU A 271 -70.87 -14.33 17.00
N THR A 272 -70.58 -14.66 18.27
CA THR A 272 -69.32 -14.38 18.92
C THR A 272 -68.17 -15.22 18.30
N ALA A 273 -68.46 -16.48 17.93
CA ALA A 273 -67.50 -17.31 17.21
C ALA A 273 -67.19 -16.71 15.82
N HIS A 274 -68.19 -16.21 15.13
CA HIS A 274 -68.00 -15.54 13.82
C HIS A 274 -67.14 -14.30 13.93
N GLN A 275 -67.38 -13.45 14.90
CA GLN A 275 -66.57 -12.25 15.17
C GLN A 275 -65.09 -12.61 15.52
N ALA A 276 -64.86 -13.69 16.24
CA ALA A 276 -63.49 -14.18 16.50
C ALA A 276 -62.79 -14.64 15.21
N LEU A 277 -63.49 -15.32 14.33
CA LEU A 277 -62.95 -15.72 13.00
C LEU A 277 -62.66 -14.52 12.11
N GLU A 278 -63.54 -13.53 12.07
CA GLU A 278 -63.29 -12.25 11.34
C GLU A 278 -62.02 -11.56 11.82
N ARG A 279 -61.80 -11.50 13.14
CA ARG A 279 -60.56 -10.93 13.72
C ARG A 279 -59.32 -11.75 13.33
N ILE A 280 -59.45 -13.09 13.25
CA ILE A 280 -58.35 -13.92 12.78
C ILE A 280 -58.01 -13.58 11.31
N CYS A 281 -59.01 -13.48 10.44
CA CYS A 281 -58.85 -13.08 9.04
C CYS A 281 -58.15 -11.74 8.92
N GLN A 282 -58.65 -10.72 9.60
CA GLN A 282 -58.05 -9.35 9.61
C GLN A 282 -56.60 -9.37 10.08
N THR A 283 -56.29 -10.15 11.15
CA THR A 283 -54.95 -10.25 11.66
C THR A 283 -54.01 -11.00 10.69
N THR A 284 -54.53 -12.01 9.97
CA THR A 284 -53.80 -12.74 8.95
C THR A 284 -53.51 -11.85 7.73
N ASP A 285 -54.46 -11.03 7.32
CA ASP A 285 -54.28 -10.04 6.23
C ASP A 285 -53.18 -9.01 6.59
N ALA A 286 -53.22 -8.49 7.83
CA ALA A 286 -52.16 -7.59 8.34
C ALA A 286 -50.78 -8.28 8.36
N MET A 287 -50.70 -9.54 8.76
CA MET A 287 -49.44 -10.32 8.70
C MET A 287 -48.93 -10.50 7.27
N THR A 288 -49.84 -10.79 6.33
CA THR A 288 -49.52 -10.92 4.91
C THR A 288 -48.98 -9.63 4.36
N HIS A 289 -49.58 -8.50 4.71
CA HIS A 289 -49.10 -7.18 4.36
C HIS A 289 -47.69 -6.94 4.92
N LEU A 290 -47.45 -7.17 6.22
CA LEU A 290 -46.11 -7.05 6.84
C LEU A 290 -45.10 -7.90 6.14
N ASN A 291 -45.38 -9.18 5.83
CA ASN A 291 -44.46 -10.06 5.13
C ASN A 291 -44.11 -9.53 3.73
N ASN A 292 -45.08 -9.01 2.99
CA ASN A 292 -44.85 -8.41 1.69
C ASN A 292 -43.95 -7.16 1.80
N GLN A 293 -44.13 -6.32 2.81
CA GLN A 293 -43.29 -5.14 3.08
C GLN A 293 -41.82 -5.57 3.41
N LEU A 294 -41.63 -6.63 4.19
CA LEU A 294 -40.31 -7.19 4.48
C LEU A 294 -39.60 -7.72 3.22
N LEU A 295 -40.34 -8.42 2.35
CA LEU A 295 -39.79 -8.90 1.07
C LEU A 295 -39.41 -7.75 0.14
N LYS A 296 -40.20 -6.67 0.09
CA LYS A 296 -39.90 -5.46 -0.67
C LYS A 296 -38.64 -4.77 -0.15
N LEU A 297 -38.49 -4.64 1.17
CA LEU A 297 -37.31 -4.08 1.81
C LEU A 297 -36.04 -4.92 1.49
N ALA A 298 -36.13 -6.24 1.61
CA ALA A 298 -35.02 -7.14 1.29
C ALA A 298 -34.58 -7.04 -0.19
N ARG A 299 -35.53 -6.85 -1.11
CA ARG A 299 -35.23 -6.64 -2.53
C ARG A 299 -34.53 -5.29 -2.75
N ALA A 300 -35.03 -4.21 -2.11
CA ALA A 300 -34.42 -2.89 -2.20
C ALA A 300 -32.96 -2.88 -1.68
N GLU A 301 -32.70 -3.52 -0.52
CA GLU A 301 -31.35 -3.69 0.02
C GLU A 301 -30.41 -4.47 -0.92
N THR A 302 -30.92 -5.53 -1.53
CA THR A 302 -30.12 -6.35 -2.46
C THR A 302 -29.78 -5.55 -3.73
N ALA A 303 -30.67 -4.72 -4.20
CA ALA A 303 -30.47 -3.85 -5.35
C ALA A 303 -29.40 -2.78 -5.06
N SER A 304 -29.39 -2.20 -3.86
CA SER A 304 -28.37 -1.24 -3.42
C SER A 304 -26.95 -1.82 -3.43
N GLY A 305 -26.79 -3.13 -3.18
CA GLY A 305 -25.49 -3.81 -3.08
C GLY A 305 -24.94 -4.38 -4.39
N ARG A 306 -25.78 -4.64 -5.41
CA ARG A 306 -25.40 -5.35 -6.64
C ARG A 306 -25.33 -4.51 -7.92
N GLY A 307 -25.72 -3.24 -7.84
CA GLY A 307 -25.90 -2.40 -9.01
C GLY A 307 -27.24 -2.67 -9.71
N LEU A 308 -28.01 -1.62 -9.89
CA LEU A 308 -29.29 -1.67 -10.57
C LEU A 308 -29.13 -1.91 -12.07
N ARG A 309 -30.14 -2.48 -12.71
CA ARG A 309 -30.32 -2.36 -14.17
C ARG A 309 -30.61 -0.89 -14.45
N ASN A 310 -29.66 -0.18 -15.04
CA ASN A 310 -29.80 1.23 -15.43
C ASN A 310 -30.65 1.33 -16.73
N GLU A 311 -31.90 0.90 -16.68
CA GLU A 311 -32.84 1.10 -17.78
C GLU A 311 -33.49 2.48 -17.65
N PRO A 312 -33.79 3.17 -18.76
CA PRO A 312 -34.50 4.43 -18.71
C PRO A 312 -35.94 4.22 -18.28
N VAL A 313 -36.34 4.75 -17.13
CA VAL A 313 -37.69 4.68 -16.58
C VAL A 313 -38.34 6.07 -16.63
N ALA A 314 -39.53 6.17 -17.20
CA ALA A 314 -40.33 7.39 -17.25
C ALA A 314 -41.14 7.52 -15.94
N LEU A 315 -40.71 8.44 -15.05
CA LEU A 315 -41.32 8.62 -13.72
C LEU A 315 -42.78 9.10 -13.79
N ASP A 316 -43.13 9.89 -14.79
CA ASP A 316 -44.52 10.33 -15.01
C ASP A 316 -45.47 9.14 -15.23
N ASN A 317 -45.05 8.13 -16.00
CA ASN A 317 -45.83 6.90 -16.17
C ASN A 317 -45.94 6.12 -14.86
N VAL A 318 -44.86 6.03 -14.08
CA VAL A 318 -44.85 5.37 -12.78
C VAL A 318 -45.82 6.06 -11.81
N VAL A 319 -45.82 7.38 -11.78
CA VAL A 319 -46.78 8.16 -10.94
C VAL A 319 -48.21 7.91 -11.37
N ARG A 320 -48.52 7.95 -12.70
CA ARG A 320 -49.86 7.69 -13.21
C ARG A 320 -50.38 6.30 -12.83
N GLU A 321 -49.56 5.27 -12.99
CA GLU A 321 -49.92 3.91 -12.62
C GLU A 321 -50.11 3.71 -11.12
N ALA A 322 -49.27 4.35 -10.28
CA ALA A 322 -49.44 4.35 -8.83
C ALA A 322 -50.75 5.03 -8.42
N ALA A 323 -51.04 6.17 -9.01
CA ALA A 323 -52.28 6.91 -8.74
C ALA A 323 -53.53 6.12 -9.16
N GLU A 324 -53.49 5.44 -10.34
CA GLU A 324 -54.58 4.59 -10.78
C GLU A 324 -54.81 3.41 -9.84
N SER A 325 -53.76 2.77 -9.39
CA SER A 325 -53.79 1.65 -8.46
C SER A 325 -54.31 2.05 -7.06
N LEU A 326 -54.07 3.29 -6.62
CA LEU A 326 -54.50 3.84 -5.33
C LEU A 326 -55.89 4.52 -5.39
N ARG A 327 -56.50 4.61 -6.58
CA ARG A 327 -57.78 5.31 -6.80
C ARG A 327 -58.88 4.82 -5.89
N GLU A 328 -59.03 3.52 -5.69
CA GLU A 328 -60.07 2.96 -4.82
C GLU A 328 -59.82 3.32 -3.34
N LEU A 329 -58.57 3.27 -2.90
CA LEU A 329 -58.19 3.69 -1.55
C LEU A 329 -58.50 5.18 -1.33
N ALA A 330 -58.15 6.04 -2.26
CA ALA A 330 -58.42 7.47 -2.20
C ALA A 330 -59.92 7.76 -2.18
N ARG A 331 -60.71 7.11 -3.05
CA ARG A 331 -62.18 7.24 -3.06
C ARG A 331 -62.84 6.79 -1.77
N GLY A 332 -62.37 5.64 -1.19
CA GLY A 332 -62.90 5.15 0.09
C GLY A 332 -62.68 6.13 1.25
N ARG A 333 -61.72 7.04 1.12
CA ARG A 333 -61.44 8.11 2.11
C ARG A 333 -61.83 9.49 1.64
N SER A 334 -62.48 9.62 0.49
CA SER A 334 -62.87 10.90 -0.14
C SER A 334 -61.67 11.84 -0.38
N VAL A 335 -60.46 11.30 -0.61
CA VAL A 335 -59.24 12.07 -0.83
C VAL A 335 -59.08 12.37 -2.33
N GLU A 336 -58.77 13.65 -2.66
CA GLU A 336 -58.47 14.06 -4.02
C GLU A 336 -56.95 14.01 -4.28
N VAL A 337 -56.57 13.36 -5.39
CA VAL A 337 -55.17 13.23 -5.80
C VAL A 337 -54.92 14.07 -7.04
N HIS A 338 -54.12 15.12 -6.89
CA HIS A 338 -53.71 16.04 -7.94
C HIS A 338 -52.35 15.67 -8.48
N GLN A 339 -52.19 15.68 -9.81
CA GLN A 339 -50.92 15.38 -10.47
C GLN A 339 -50.51 16.60 -11.29
N ASP A 340 -49.30 17.12 -11.03
CA ASP A 340 -48.71 18.22 -11.81
C ASP A 340 -47.34 17.81 -12.36
N PHE A 341 -47.19 17.85 -13.67
CA PHE A 341 -45.97 17.49 -14.37
C PHE A 341 -45.49 18.71 -15.16
N SER A 342 -44.63 19.51 -14.54
CA SER A 342 -44.05 20.71 -15.13
C SER A 342 -42.93 20.39 -16.13
N GLY A 343 -43.30 20.03 -17.39
CA GLY A 343 -42.35 19.70 -18.44
C GLY A 343 -43.01 19.69 -19.83
N GLU A 344 -42.28 20.08 -20.86
CA GLU A 344 -42.80 20.29 -22.21
C GLU A 344 -42.91 19.00 -23.07
N SER A 345 -42.41 17.83 -22.64
CA SER A 345 -42.34 16.62 -23.45
C SER A 345 -42.43 15.33 -22.60
N LEU A 346 -43.03 14.28 -23.20
CA LEU A 346 -43.11 12.91 -22.62
C LEU A 346 -41.76 12.28 -22.24
N ASP A 347 -40.67 12.76 -22.81
CA ASP A 347 -39.30 12.28 -22.52
C ASP A 347 -38.58 13.05 -21.39
N THR A 348 -39.26 14.01 -20.77
CA THR A 348 -38.67 14.95 -19.81
C THR A 348 -38.28 14.26 -18.47
N PHE A 349 -39.00 13.24 -18.04
CA PHE A 349 -38.88 12.65 -16.70
C PHE A 349 -38.24 11.27 -16.67
N LYS A 350 -37.26 11.01 -17.54
CA LYS A 350 -36.53 9.72 -17.57
C LYS A 350 -35.39 9.69 -16.55
N VAL A 351 -35.42 8.68 -15.69
CA VAL A 351 -34.35 8.37 -14.73
C VAL A 351 -33.75 6.99 -15.01
N PRO A 352 -32.45 6.76 -14.71
CA PRO A 352 -31.90 5.43 -14.79
C PRO A 352 -32.36 4.59 -13.58
N GLY A 353 -32.91 3.40 -13.80
CA GLY A 353 -33.31 2.59 -12.66
C GLY A 353 -34.08 1.32 -12.98
N ASP A 354 -34.65 0.72 -11.92
CA ASP A 354 -35.55 -0.42 -11.98
C ASP A 354 -37.00 0.07 -11.83
N TYR A 355 -37.80 -0.22 -12.85
CA TYR A 355 -39.21 0.20 -12.92
C TYR A 355 -40.02 -0.28 -11.70
N PHE A 356 -39.84 -1.53 -11.27
CA PHE A 356 -40.64 -2.10 -10.18
C PHE A 356 -40.29 -1.46 -8.83
N LEU A 357 -39.01 -1.19 -8.60
CA LEU A 357 -38.57 -0.51 -7.39
C LEU A 357 -39.04 0.97 -7.38
N LEU A 358 -38.90 1.69 -8.49
CA LEU A 358 -39.37 3.08 -8.57
C LEU A 358 -40.88 3.18 -8.40
N ARG A 359 -41.63 2.23 -8.96
CA ARG A 359 -43.08 2.13 -8.73
C ARG A 359 -43.41 1.92 -7.26
N GLU A 360 -42.66 1.08 -6.58
CA GLU A 360 -42.81 0.80 -5.15
C GLU A 360 -42.50 2.04 -4.30
N LEU A 361 -41.47 2.82 -4.66
CA LEU A 361 -41.15 4.08 -3.99
C LEU A 361 -42.34 5.08 -4.09
N VAL A 362 -42.82 5.30 -5.32
CA VAL A 362 -43.96 6.22 -5.56
C VAL A 362 -45.21 5.73 -4.85
N TRP A 363 -45.51 4.43 -4.94
CA TRP A 363 -46.62 3.81 -4.24
C TRP A 363 -46.59 4.10 -2.74
N ASN A 364 -45.46 3.83 -2.05
CA ASN A 364 -45.33 4.03 -0.60
C ASN A 364 -45.51 5.50 -0.20
N LEU A 365 -44.97 6.43 -1.00
CA LEU A 365 -45.15 7.87 -0.71
C LEU A 365 -46.62 8.31 -0.86
N MET A 366 -47.28 7.87 -1.95
CA MET A 366 -48.66 8.23 -2.21
C MET A 366 -49.62 7.55 -1.24
N GLU A 367 -49.42 6.27 -0.94
CA GLU A 367 -50.19 5.52 0.04
C GLU A 367 -50.12 6.19 1.43
N ASN A 368 -48.91 6.56 1.87
CA ASN A 368 -48.75 7.29 3.12
C ASN A 368 -49.54 8.63 3.10
N ALA A 369 -49.39 9.40 2.05
CA ALA A 369 -50.12 10.67 1.94
C ALA A 369 -51.65 10.47 2.05
N ILE A 370 -52.20 9.47 1.33
CA ILE A 370 -53.67 9.18 1.35
C ILE A 370 -54.11 8.66 2.74
N LEU A 371 -53.28 7.88 3.43
CA LEU A 371 -53.63 7.31 4.74
C LEU A 371 -53.57 8.35 5.87
N TYR A 372 -52.67 9.33 5.79
CA TYR A 372 -52.44 10.29 6.86
C TYR A 372 -53.18 11.64 6.68
N VAL A 373 -53.75 11.87 5.52
CA VAL A 373 -54.63 13.03 5.29
C VAL A 373 -56.00 12.76 5.91
N PRO A 374 -56.70 13.77 6.45
CA PRO A 374 -58.10 13.66 6.90
C PRO A 374 -59.04 13.25 5.74
N GLU A 375 -60.21 12.69 6.07
CA GLU A 375 -61.24 12.42 5.06
C GLU A 375 -61.63 13.72 4.35
N GLY A 376 -61.65 13.68 3.01
CA GLY A 376 -61.95 14.86 2.19
C GLY A 376 -60.76 15.79 1.94
N GLY A 377 -59.53 15.39 2.35
CA GLY A 377 -58.31 16.16 2.11
C GLY A 377 -57.69 15.94 0.74
N ASN A 378 -56.51 16.52 0.51
CA ASN A 378 -55.87 16.59 -0.77
C ASN A 378 -54.43 16.04 -0.73
N VAL A 379 -54.00 15.37 -1.81
CA VAL A 379 -52.65 14.92 -2.05
C VAL A 379 -52.18 15.47 -3.40
N TRP A 380 -51.03 16.13 -3.42
CA TRP A 380 -50.40 16.63 -4.65
C TRP A 380 -49.12 15.83 -4.96
N VAL A 381 -48.99 15.41 -6.23
CA VAL A 381 -47.80 14.74 -6.74
C VAL A 381 -47.23 15.58 -7.87
N GLU A 382 -46.07 16.15 -7.64
CA GLU A 382 -45.40 17.05 -8.55
C GLU A 382 -44.13 16.41 -9.12
N LEU A 383 -43.91 16.53 -10.42
CA LEU A 383 -42.64 16.20 -11.10
C LEU A 383 -42.09 17.47 -11.75
N ILE A 384 -40.89 17.83 -11.34
CA ILE A 384 -40.16 19.00 -11.87
C ILE A 384 -38.78 18.53 -12.35
N ARG A 385 -38.44 18.94 -13.58
CA ARG A 385 -37.07 18.77 -14.08
C ARG A 385 -36.26 20.03 -13.84
N GLU A 386 -35.18 19.90 -13.07
CA GLU A 386 -34.22 20.96 -12.78
C GLU A 386 -32.85 20.57 -13.30
N ASN A 387 -32.49 21.01 -14.50
CA ASN A 387 -31.25 20.67 -15.18
C ASN A 387 -31.07 19.14 -15.31
N ASP A 388 -30.02 18.59 -14.62
CA ASP A 388 -29.67 17.16 -14.64
C ASP A 388 -30.37 16.36 -13.49
N LYS A 389 -31.42 16.92 -12.88
CA LYS A 389 -32.13 16.28 -11.80
C LYS A 389 -33.62 16.29 -12.06
N ILE A 390 -34.29 15.26 -11.55
CA ILE A 390 -35.74 15.18 -11.53
C ILE A 390 -36.19 15.14 -10.08
N ARG A 391 -37.03 16.09 -9.71
CA ARG A 391 -37.61 16.21 -8.38
C ARG A 391 -39.05 15.67 -8.42
N LEU A 392 -39.28 14.62 -7.64
CA LEU A 392 -40.59 14.09 -7.31
C LEU A 392 -40.99 14.62 -5.93
N ALA A 393 -42.06 15.36 -5.81
CA ALA A 393 -42.62 15.80 -4.55
C ALA A 393 -44.02 15.19 -4.35
N VAL A 394 -44.22 14.59 -3.17
CA VAL A 394 -45.54 14.11 -2.72
C VAL A 394 -45.91 14.92 -1.47
N LYS A 395 -46.96 15.70 -1.57
CA LYS A 395 -47.42 16.64 -0.54
C LYS A 395 -48.85 16.31 -0.14
N ASP A 396 -49.15 16.45 1.13
CA ASP A 396 -50.50 16.29 1.68
C ASP A 396 -50.91 17.52 2.50
N ASP A 397 -52.21 17.66 2.80
CA ASP A 397 -52.79 18.67 3.69
C ASP A 397 -53.17 18.10 5.07
N GLY A 398 -52.48 17.02 5.47
CA GLY A 398 -52.68 16.34 6.74
C GLY A 398 -52.12 17.10 7.95
N LEU A 399 -51.98 16.38 9.07
CA LEU A 399 -51.50 16.95 10.35
C LEU A 399 -50.00 17.29 10.35
N GLY A 400 -49.29 16.91 9.28
CA GLY A 400 -47.83 17.05 9.21
C GLY A 400 -47.08 16.14 10.19
N ILE A 401 -45.77 16.31 10.23
CA ILE A 401 -44.87 15.53 11.08
C ILE A 401 -44.10 16.47 12.01
N PRO A 402 -44.11 16.24 13.33
CA PRO A 402 -43.35 17.05 14.28
C PRO A 402 -41.84 17.06 13.93
N ARG A 403 -41.21 18.22 14.02
CA ARG A 403 -39.78 18.39 13.66
C ARG A 403 -38.84 17.46 14.43
N GLU A 404 -39.19 17.12 15.66
CA GLU A 404 -38.42 16.17 16.49
C GLU A 404 -38.34 14.76 15.90
N HIS A 405 -39.31 14.37 15.07
CA HIS A 405 -39.38 13.05 14.43
C HIS A 405 -38.67 13.00 13.05
N TRP A 406 -38.36 14.15 12.45
CA TRP A 406 -37.80 14.22 11.09
C TRP A 406 -36.55 13.37 10.89
N PRO A 407 -35.57 13.31 11.83
CA PRO A 407 -34.38 12.45 11.68
C PRO A 407 -34.71 10.95 11.65
N GLN A 408 -35.83 10.56 12.25
CA GLN A 408 -36.19 9.16 12.52
C GLN A 408 -37.26 8.59 11.60
N ILE A 409 -37.99 9.42 10.84
CA ILE A 409 -39.14 8.95 10.03
C ILE A 409 -38.75 7.93 8.95
N PHE A 410 -37.48 7.90 8.52
CA PHE A 410 -36.95 6.97 7.57
C PHE A 410 -36.30 5.73 8.25
N GLU A 411 -36.33 5.63 9.59
CA GLU A 411 -35.90 4.47 10.32
C GLU A 411 -36.89 3.34 10.25
N ARG A 412 -36.42 2.12 10.25
CA ARG A 412 -37.27 0.92 10.17
C ARG A 412 -38.10 0.78 11.43
N PHE A 413 -39.42 0.51 11.25
CA PHE A 413 -40.39 0.36 12.33
C PHE A 413 -40.66 1.63 13.12
N PHE A 414 -40.15 2.80 12.70
CA PHE A 414 -40.46 4.03 13.34
C PHE A 414 -41.92 4.45 13.06
N ARG A 415 -42.63 4.89 14.09
CA ARG A 415 -44.01 5.39 14.04
C ARG A 415 -44.13 6.60 14.94
N SER A 416 -44.68 7.68 14.41
CA SER A 416 -45.14 8.79 15.23
C SER A 416 -46.39 8.34 15.97
N LYS A 417 -46.51 8.58 17.29
CA LYS A 417 -47.65 8.16 18.12
C LYS A 417 -49.00 8.77 17.70
N ILE A 418 -49.00 9.63 16.72
CA ILE A 418 -50.16 10.45 16.32
C ILE A 418 -51.13 9.66 15.40
N THR A 419 -50.72 8.55 14.76
CA THR A 419 -51.59 7.86 13.79
C THR A 419 -51.48 6.35 13.87
N GLY A 420 -52.59 5.64 13.83
CA GLY A 420 -52.83 4.28 14.29
C GLY A 420 -52.56 3.11 13.36
N GLU A 421 -52.34 3.24 12.06
CA GLU A 421 -52.24 2.11 11.13
C GLU A 421 -50.92 2.11 10.35
N GLY A 422 -50.28 0.93 10.20
CA GLY A 422 -49.04 0.72 9.42
C GLY A 422 -47.91 0.11 10.21
N CYS A 423 -47.02 -0.65 9.54
CA CYS A 423 -45.89 -1.34 10.17
C CYS A 423 -44.62 -0.49 10.32
N GLY A 424 -44.60 0.77 9.86
CA GLY A 424 -43.43 1.65 9.92
C GLY A 424 -42.27 1.26 8.99
N LEU A 425 -42.54 0.55 7.90
CA LEU A 425 -41.56 0.12 6.89
C LEU A 425 -41.62 0.92 5.59
N GLY A 426 -42.74 1.59 5.28
CA GLY A 426 -42.94 2.26 3.99
C GLY A 426 -41.88 3.30 3.67
N LEU A 427 -41.61 4.25 4.61
CA LEU A 427 -40.61 5.29 4.41
C LEU A 427 -39.15 4.71 4.44
N ALA A 428 -38.90 3.65 5.18
CA ALA A 428 -37.62 2.95 5.13
C ALA A 428 -37.40 2.31 3.75
N ILE A 429 -38.43 1.72 3.15
CA ILE A 429 -38.40 1.18 1.77
C ILE A 429 -38.09 2.31 0.78
N VAL A 430 -38.77 3.45 0.91
CA VAL A 430 -38.54 4.65 0.07
C VAL A 430 -37.08 5.07 0.13
N LYS A 431 -36.50 5.15 1.32
CA LYS A 431 -35.10 5.54 1.53
C LYS A 431 -34.13 4.55 0.86
N GLU A 432 -34.33 3.25 1.03
CA GLU A 432 -33.47 2.22 0.44
C GLU A 432 -33.57 2.23 -1.10
N ILE A 433 -34.79 2.38 -1.65
CA ILE A 433 -34.98 2.47 -3.10
C ILE A 433 -34.32 3.75 -3.66
N ALA A 434 -34.53 4.88 -3.01
CA ALA A 434 -33.91 6.14 -3.41
C ALA A 434 -32.39 6.03 -3.43
N PHE A 435 -31.81 5.49 -2.35
CA PHE A 435 -30.37 5.26 -2.24
C PHE A 435 -29.85 4.34 -3.35
N ALA A 436 -30.55 3.24 -3.64
CA ALA A 436 -30.20 2.31 -4.72
C ALA A 436 -30.14 3.00 -6.10
N HIS A 437 -31.00 4.00 -6.33
CA HIS A 437 -31.07 4.78 -7.57
C HIS A 437 -30.18 6.04 -7.59
N GLY A 438 -29.29 6.21 -6.59
CA GLY A 438 -28.46 7.41 -6.46
C GLY A 438 -29.26 8.68 -6.20
N ALA A 439 -30.52 8.52 -5.73
CA ALA A 439 -31.42 9.62 -5.39
C ALA A 439 -31.33 9.95 -3.89
N THR A 440 -31.78 11.15 -3.54
CA THR A 440 -31.93 11.57 -2.16
C THR A 440 -33.41 11.72 -1.83
N VAL A 441 -33.82 11.35 -0.60
CA VAL A 441 -35.16 11.59 -0.09
C VAL A 441 -35.08 12.48 1.16
N ALA A 442 -35.95 13.45 1.25
CA ALA A 442 -36.06 14.37 2.39
C ALA A 442 -37.49 14.76 2.66
N LEU A 443 -37.81 15.04 3.92
CA LEU A 443 -39.01 15.72 4.31
C LEU A 443 -38.72 17.23 4.27
N GLN A 444 -39.59 18.00 3.64
CA GLN A 444 -39.53 19.46 3.54
C GLN A 444 -40.74 20.09 4.19
N GLU A 445 -40.65 21.37 4.53
CA GLU A 445 -41.85 22.15 4.92
C GLU A 445 -42.77 22.31 3.71
N ALA A 446 -44.04 22.11 3.92
CA ALA A 446 -45.04 22.38 2.90
C ALA A 446 -45.43 23.84 3.01
N PRO A 447 -45.02 24.74 2.10
CA PRO A 447 -45.21 26.20 2.29
C PRO A 447 -46.64 26.63 2.33
N ASP A 448 -47.57 25.87 1.73
CA ASP A 448 -48.99 26.27 1.58
C ASP A 448 -49.95 25.41 2.38
N THR A 449 -49.49 24.42 3.14
CA THR A 449 -50.32 23.49 3.91
C THR A 449 -49.69 23.14 5.24
N THR A 450 -50.47 22.58 6.18
CA THR A 450 -49.97 22.05 7.46
C THR A 450 -49.43 20.63 7.35
N GLY A 451 -49.53 19.97 6.18
CA GLY A 451 -49.22 18.58 5.95
C GLY A 451 -47.72 18.25 5.80
N ALA A 452 -47.43 17.06 5.32
CA ALA A 452 -46.08 16.63 5.03
C ALA A 452 -45.74 16.80 3.53
N CYS A 453 -44.48 17.10 3.22
CA CYS A 453 -43.97 17.16 1.87
C CYS A 453 -42.70 16.29 1.73
N PHE A 454 -42.84 15.13 1.13
CA PHE A 454 -41.71 14.24 0.82
C PHE A 454 -41.16 14.55 -0.56
N VAL A 455 -39.86 14.81 -0.64
CA VAL A 455 -39.16 15.14 -1.88
C VAL A 455 -38.08 14.12 -2.17
N CYS A 456 -38.18 13.47 -3.34
CA CYS A 456 -37.14 12.61 -3.89
C CYS A 456 -36.48 13.32 -5.07
N THR A 457 -35.12 13.40 -5.05
CA THR A 457 -34.35 14.01 -6.13
C THR A 457 -33.48 12.94 -6.81
N PHE A 458 -33.79 12.67 -8.07
CA PHE A 458 -33.14 11.66 -8.90
C PHE A 458 -32.16 12.30 -9.89
N PRO A 459 -31.07 11.61 -10.27
CA PRO A 459 -30.28 11.97 -11.43
C PRO A 459 -31.14 11.78 -12.71
N ALA A 460 -31.18 12.79 -13.58
CA ALA A 460 -31.91 12.70 -14.83
C ALA A 460 -31.06 12.07 -15.93
N LEU A 461 -31.69 11.32 -16.83
CA LEU A 461 -31.05 10.97 -18.09
C LEU A 461 -31.02 12.19 -19.02
N PRO A 462 -29.96 12.36 -19.85
CA PRO A 462 -29.92 13.43 -20.82
C PRO A 462 -31.16 13.34 -21.72
N ALA A 463 -31.83 14.47 -21.92
CA ALA A 463 -32.90 14.57 -22.89
C ALA A 463 -32.30 14.32 -24.29
N ARG A 464 -32.83 13.36 -25.03
CA ARG A 464 -32.44 13.12 -26.43
C ARG A 464 -33.12 14.11 -27.36
#